data_0e5196576d6411f9e007ab93511ef93b
#
_entry.id   0e5196576d6411f9e007ab93511ef93b
#
_cell.length_a   1.000
_cell.length_b   1.000
_cell.length_c   1.000
_cell.angle_alpha   90.00
_cell.angle_beta   90.00
_cell.angle_gamma   90.00
#
_symmetry.space_group_name_H-M   'P 1'
#
loop_
_entity.id
_entity.type
_entity.pdbx_description
1 polymer ?
#
loop_
_entity_poly.entity_id
_entity_poly.type
_entity_poly.pdbx_seq_one_letter_code
_entity_poly.pdbx_strand_id
1 'polypeptide(L)'
;MSLSIQDVTEIKLGTGFPVFPEWPEGTASADWNETEFHNFSNSSKSLTGGTWSGEVGSLLLEEYPYHEICVMLRGHVALIDRQGGRKDFKAGEAFFVPKGFSGKWLTIEPSSKIFIAVTND
;
A
#
# COMPACT_ATOMS: atom_id res chain seq x y z
N MET A 1 -13.63 -13.23 27.59
CA MET A 1 -12.99 -14.07 26.58
C MET A 1 -11.54 -13.63 26.36
N SER A 2 -10.64 -14.58 26.39
CA SER A 2 -9.23 -14.30 26.22
C SER A 2 -8.81 -14.57 24.79
N LEU A 3 -7.89 -13.76 24.30
CA LEU A 3 -7.23 -14.03 23.01
C LEU A 3 -6.16 -15.08 23.19
N SER A 4 -5.81 -15.77 22.14
CA SER A 4 -4.81 -16.83 22.15
C SER A 4 -3.82 -16.62 21.01
N ILE A 5 -2.83 -17.50 20.92
CA ILE A 5 -1.85 -17.42 19.81
C ILE A 5 -2.55 -17.55 18.44
N GLN A 6 -3.74 -18.20 18.40
CA GLN A 6 -4.48 -18.32 17.15
C GLN A 6 -5.00 -16.97 16.63
N ASP A 7 -5.06 -15.97 17.50
CA ASP A 7 -5.48 -14.62 17.11
C ASP A 7 -4.33 -13.75 16.60
N VAL A 8 -3.11 -14.26 16.70
CA VAL A 8 -1.94 -13.59 16.14
C VAL A 8 -1.81 -13.99 14.68
N THR A 9 -1.81 -13.01 13.79
CA THR A 9 -1.79 -13.24 12.34
C THR A 9 -0.41 -12.92 11.78
N GLU A 10 0.13 -13.84 11.01
CA GLU A 10 1.38 -13.59 10.29
C GLU A 10 1.10 -12.75 9.05
N ILE A 11 1.94 -11.76 8.80
CA ILE A 11 1.91 -10.98 7.56
C ILE A 11 3.03 -11.53 6.68
N LYS A 12 2.66 -12.20 5.60
CA LYS A 12 3.63 -12.85 4.73
C LYS A 12 3.31 -12.55 3.27
N LEU A 13 4.34 -12.11 2.55
CA LEU A 13 4.21 -11.73 1.13
C LEU A 13 3.54 -12.83 0.31
N GLY A 14 2.53 -12.45 -0.45
CA GLY A 14 1.84 -13.36 -1.36
C GLY A 14 0.88 -14.31 -0.71
N THR A 15 0.59 -14.15 0.58
CA THR A 15 -0.38 -14.99 1.30
C THR A 15 -1.52 -14.14 1.84
N GLY A 16 -2.67 -14.78 2.07
CA GLY A 16 -3.84 -14.12 2.61
C GLY A 16 -4.94 -14.02 1.58
N PHE A 17 -5.84 -13.07 1.78
CA PHE A 17 -7.00 -12.89 0.92
C PHE A 17 -6.62 -11.96 -0.25
N PRO A 18 -6.69 -12.43 -1.51
CA PRO A 18 -6.33 -11.59 -2.64
C PRO A 18 -7.35 -10.47 -2.85
N VAL A 19 -6.85 -9.27 -3.14
CA VAL A 19 -7.67 -8.10 -3.40
C VAL A 19 -7.20 -7.52 -4.73
N PHE A 20 -8.16 -7.08 -5.54
CA PHE A 20 -7.89 -6.53 -6.87
C PHE A 20 -8.32 -5.06 -6.87
N PRO A 21 -7.41 -4.14 -6.49
CA PRO A 21 -7.76 -2.72 -6.46
C PRO A 21 -8.18 -2.22 -7.83
N GLU A 22 -9.23 -1.40 -7.85
CA GLU A 22 -9.68 -0.73 -9.06
C GLU A 22 -9.38 0.76 -8.93
N TRP A 23 -8.80 1.32 -9.98
CA TRP A 23 -8.43 2.73 -10.01
C TRP A 23 -9.24 3.44 -11.09
N PRO A 24 -9.57 4.73 -10.86
CA PRO A 24 -10.31 5.48 -11.88
C PRO A 24 -9.59 5.43 -13.21
N GLU A 25 -10.38 5.40 -14.29
CA GLU A 25 -9.85 5.36 -15.65
C GLU A 25 -8.89 6.54 -15.89
N GLY A 26 -7.75 6.25 -16.54
CA GLY A 26 -6.76 7.25 -16.85
C GLY A 26 -5.79 7.59 -15.74
N THR A 27 -5.92 6.97 -14.55
CA THR A 27 -5.01 7.27 -13.42
C THR A 27 -3.81 6.35 -13.38
N ALA A 28 -3.97 5.10 -13.83
CA ALA A 28 -2.86 4.14 -13.84
C ALA A 28 -2.16 4.15 -15.20
N SER A 29 -0.83 4.04 -15.20
CA SER A 29 -0.08 3.90 -16.45
C SER A 29 -0.42 2.60 -17.15
N ALA A 30 -0.15 2.52 -18.46
CA ALA A 30 -0.51 1.34 -19.26
C ALA A 30 0.18 0.06 -18.78
N ASP A 31 1.36 0.20 -18.17
CA ASP A 31 2.14 -0.93 -17.64
C ASP A 31 1.84 -1.23 -16.17
N TRP A 32 0.87 -0.53 -15.57
CA TRP A 32 0.53 -0.74 -14.16
C TRP A 32 0.05 -2.16 -13.93
N ASN A 33 0.71 -2.87 -13.02
CA ASN A 33 0.39 -4.24 -12.66
C ASN A 33 0.74 -4.46 -11.19
N GLU A 34 -0.25 -4.80 -10.39
CA GLU A 34 -0.05 -4.94 -8.95
C GLU A 34 -0.75 -6.19 -8.43
N THR A 35 -0.28 -6.66 -7.28
CA THR A 35 -0.87 -7.76 -6.54
C THR A 35 -1.01 -7.33 -5.09
N GLU A 36 -2.19 -7.52 -4.51
CA GLU A 36 -2.44 -7.14 -3.13
C GLU A 36 -3.11 -8.27 -2.38
N PHE A 37 -2.64 -8.50 -1.15
CA PHE A 37 -3.22 -9.51 -0.26
C PHE A 37 -3.49 -8.89 1.10
N HIS A 38 -4.62 -9.23 1.70
CA HIS A 38 -4.98 -8.82 3.05
C HIS A 38 -4.79 -9.99 3.99
N ASN A 39 -3.98 -9.79 5.05
CA ASN A 39 -3.71 -10.81 6.04
C ASN A 39 -4.59 -10.65 7.26
N PHE A 40 -5.02 -9.43 7.56
CA PHE A 40 -5.87 -9.17 8.72
C PHE A 40 -6.72 -7.92 8.51
N SER A 41 -7.84 -7.89 9.22
CA SER A 41 -8.60 -6.66 9.39
C SER A 41 -9.41 -6.78 10.69
N ASN A 42 -9.74 -5.63 11.30
CA ASN A 42 -10.59 -5.64 12.49
C ASN A 42 -12.06 -5.75 12.08
N SER A 43 -12.96 -5.92 13.07
CA SER A 43 -14.38 -6.15 12.81
C SER A 43 -15.06 -5.01 12.05
N SER A 44 -14.67 -3.77 12.32
CA SER A 44 -15.22 -2.59 11.63
C SER A 44 -14.54 -2.32 10.28
N LYS A 45 -13.50 -3.05 9.96
CA LYS A 45 -12.67 -2.84 8.75
C LYS A 45 -12.04 -1.47 8.68
N SER A 46 -11.85 -0.83 9.83
CA SER A 46 -11.14 0.44 9.91
C SER A 46 -9.62 0.24 9.96
N LEU A 47 -9.17 -0.97 10.25
CA LEU A 47 -7.77 -1.34 10.30
C LEU A 47 -7.59 -2.60 9.44
N THR A 48 -6.75 -2.49 8.41
CA THR A 48 -6.49 -3.59 7.49
C THR A 48 -5.01 -3.61 7.17
N GLY A 49 -4.45 -4.78 7.02
CA GLY A 49 -3.04 -4.89 6.64
C GLY A 49 -2.75 -6.13 5.84
N GLY A 50 -1.63 -6.07 5.15
CA GLY A 50 -1.21 -7.17 4.30
C GLY A 50 0.03 -6.81 3.51
N THR A 51 0.09 -7.31 2.27
CA THR A 51 1.23 -7.11 1.40
C THR A 51 0.81 -6.65 0.01
N TRP A 52 1.72 -5.96 -0.65
CA TRP A 52 1.53 -5.43 -1.98
C TRP A 52 2.80 -5.65 -2.79
N SER A 53 2.63 -5.98 -4.07
CA SER A 53 3.72 -6.05 -5.03
C SER A 53 3.30 -5.32 -6.30
N GLY A 54 4.23 -4.63 -6.93
CA GLY A 54 3.93 -3.91 -8.16
C GLY A 54 5.10 -3.93 -9.12
N GLU A 55 4.77 -3.94 -10.40
CA GLU A 55 5.74 -3.77 -11.47
C GLU A 55 6.00 -2.28 -11.70
N VAL A 56 7.01 -1.97 -12.51
CA VAL A 56 7.30 -0.58 -12.89
C VAL A 56 6.03 0.06 -13.46
N GLY A 57 5.71 1.25 -12.98
CA GLY A 57 4.52 1.96 -13.43
C GLY A 57 4.21 3.14 -12.54
N SER A 58 3.15 3.87 -12.87
CA SER A 58 2.73 5.03 -12.09
C SER A 58 1.23 5.04 -11.90
N LEU A 59 0.80 5.70 -10.83
CA LEU A 59 -0.60 5.81 -10.46
C LEU A 59 -0.86 7.20 -9.89
N LEU A 60 -1.85 7.90 -10.45
CA LEU A 60 -2.29 9.18 -9.90
C LEU A 60 -3.17 8.90 -8.70
N LEU A 61 -2.87 9.57 -7.60
CA LEU A 61 -3.62 9.46 -6.35
C LEU A 61 -4.41 10.75 -6.14
N GLU A 62 -5.72 10.63 -5.95
CA GLU A 62 -6.57 11.77 -5.64
C GLU A 62 -7.24 11.50 -4.30
N GLU A 63 -6.93 12.33 -3.31
CA GLU A 63 -7.47 12.22 -1.96
C GLU A 63 -7.41 10.78 -1.46
N TYR A 64 -6.18 10.31 -1.23
CA TYR A 64 -5.92 8.93 -0.82
C TYR A 64 -6.90 8.51 0.29
N PRO A 65 -7.55 7.34 0.17
CA PRO A 65 -8.74 7.06 0.98
C PRO A 65 -8.48 6.67 2.43
N TYR A 66 -7.23 6.46 2.82
CA TYR A 66 -6.90 6.04 4.19
C TYR A 66 -5.50 6.48 4.55
N HIS A 67 -5.21 6.43 5.85
CA HIS A 67 -3.83 6.56 6.33
C HIS A 67 -3.14 5.24 6.06
N GLU A 68 -1.95 5.27 5.48
CA GLU A 68 -1.25 4.03 5.16
C GLU A 68 0.19 4.08 5.65
N ILE A 69 0.57 3.06 6.43
CA ILE A 69 1.97 2.82 6.78
C ILE A 69 2.49 1.77 5.82
N CYS A 70 3.62 2.06 5.19
CA CYS A 70 4.28 1.15 4.24
C CYS A 70 5.67 0.81 4.73
N VAL A 71 6.00 -0.48 4.71
CA VAL A 71 7.35 -0.96 5.02
C VAL A 71 7.87 -1.67 3.77
N MET A 72 8.90 -1.10 3.15
CA MET A 72 9.44 -1.63 1.90
C MET A 72 10.23 -2.90 2.16
N LEU A 73 9.85 -3.97 1.47
CA LEU A 73 10.56 -5.25 1.53
C LEU A 73 11.57 -5.36 0.40
N ARG A 74 11.25 -4.81 -0.78
CA ARG A 74 12.07 -4.91 -1.97
C ARG A 74 11.74 -3.74 -2.90
N GLY A 75 12.72 -3.32 -3.69
CA GLY A 75 12.51 -2.39 -4.78
C GLY A 75 12.68 -0.94 -4.40
N HIS A 76 12.04 -0.07 -5.17
CA HIS A 76 12.21 1.37 -5.07
C HIS A 76 10.92 2.04 -5.56
N VAL A 77 10.29 2.83 -4.69
CA VAL A 77 9.09 3.61 -5.04
C VAL A 77 9.34 5.07 -4.70
N ALA A 78 8.54 5.95 -5.29
CA ALA A 78 8.56 7.38 -4.97
C ALA A 78 7.15 7.92 -4.85
N LEU A 79 6.95 8.87 -3.95
CA LEU A 79 5.73 9.66 -3.83
C LEU A 79 6.08 11.07 -4.30
N ILE A 80 5.24 11.64 -5.16
CA ILE A 80 5.45 12.96 -5.74
C ILE A 80 4.18 13.76 -5.52
N ASP A 81 4.26 14.94 -4.90
CA ASP A 81 3.09 15.79 -4.70
C ASP A 81 2.80 16.63 -5.94
N ARG A 82 1.73 17.41 -5.88
CA ARG A 82 1.28 18.22 -7.02
C ARG A 82 2.22 19.38 -7.36
N GLN A 83 3.09 19.76 -6.43
CA GLN A 83 4.07 20.82 -6.63
C GLN A 83 5.43 20.28 -7.06
N GLY A 84 5.54 18.97 -7.24
CA GLY A 84 6.79 18.33 -7.65
C GLY A 84 7.69 17.92 -6.50
N GLY A 85 7.25 18.09 -5.24
CA GLY A 85 7.98 17.58 -4.09
C GLY A 85 8.01 16.06 -4.15
N ARG A 86 9.16 15.46 -3.81
CA ARG A 86 9.36 14.03 -4.02
C ARG A 86 10.12 13.40 -2.88
N LYS A 87 9.69 12.19 -2.50
CA LYS A 87 10.43 11.34 -1.56
C LYS A 87 10.51 9.95 -2.14
N ASP A 88 11.70 9.36 -2.07
CA ASP A 88 11.97 8.01 -2.56
C ASP A 88 12.20 7.07 -1.38
N PHE A 89 11.76 5.81 -1.56
CA PHE A 89 11.89 4.80 -0.50
C PHE A 89 12.33 3.48 -1.12
N LYS A 90 13.29 2.83 -0.48
CA LYS A 90 13.88 1.57 -0.92
C LYS A 90 13.74 0.50 0.14
N ALA A 91 14.13 -0.74 -0.21
CA ALA A 91 14.05 -1.88 0.71
C ALA A 91 14.61 -1.54 2.08
N GLY A 92 13.88 -1.90 3.13
CA GLY A 92 14.24 -1.64 4.52
C GLY A 92 13.77 -0.28 5.05
N GLU A 93 13.27 0.58 4.19
CA GLU A 93 12.74 1.88 4.60
C GLU A 93 11.23 1.82 4.76
N ALA A 94 10.69 2.73 5.58
CA ALA A 94 9.27 2.79 5.85
C ALA A 94 8.78 4.22 5.74
N PHE A 95 7.48 4.39 5.42
CA PHE A 95 6.90 5.71 5.30
C PHE A 95 5.41 5.68 5.60
N PHE A 96 4.86 6.86 5.79
CA PHE A 96 3.46 7.06 6.10
C PHE A 96 2.84 7.98 5.06
N VAL A 97 1.74 7.54 4.46
CA VAL A 97 0.95 8.35 3.53
C VAL A 97 -0.33 8.75 4.26
N PRO A 98 -0.53 10.03 4.55
CA PRO A 98 -1.75 10.45 5.24
C PRO A 98 -2.97 10.40 4.32
N LYS A 99 -4.12 10.11 4.93
CA LYS A 99 -5.40 10.18 4.24
C LYS A 99 -5.59 11.57 3.63
N GLY A 100 -6.06 11.61 2.39
CA GLY A 100 -6.25 12.86 1.67
C GLY A 100 -5.08 13.29 0.80
N PHE A 101 -3.97 12.54 0.86
CA PHE A 101 -2.81 12.87 0.01
C PHE A 101 -3.20 12.79 -1.46
N SER A 102 -2.79 13.79 -2.23
CA SER A 102 -2.95 13.81 -3.69
C SER A 102 -1.60 13.98 -4.35
N GLY A 103 -1.34 13.19 -5.37
CA GLY A 103 -0.06 13.22 -6.06
C GLY A 103 0.10 11.99 -6.94
N LYS A 104 1.32 11.49 -7.02
CA LYS A 104 1.65 10.34 -7.86
C LYS A 104 2.42 9.31 -7.06
N TRP A 105 2.04 8.05 -7.22
CA TRP A 105 2.84 6.89 -6.81
C TRP A 105 3.64 6.45 -8.04
N LEU A 106 4.93 6.26 -7.86
CA LEU A 106 5.81 5.82 -8.93
C LEU A 106 6.55 4.57 -8.46
N THR A 107 6.35 3.45 -9.15
CA THR A 107 7.12 2.23 -8.91
C THR A 107 8.29 2.24 -9.88
N ILE A 108 9.49 2.47 -9.37
CA ILE A 108 10.70 2.67 -10.18
C ILE A 108 11.33 1.34 -10.56
N GLU A 109 11.29 0.38 -9.64
CA GLU A 109 11.71 -1.00 -9.84
C GLU A 109 10.60 -1.89 -9.33
N PRO A 110 10.50 -3.16 -9.79
CA PRO A 110 9.55 -4.09 -9.19
C PRO A 110 9.71 -4.11 -7.68
N SER A 111 8.63 -3.87 -6.97
CA SER A 111 8.67 -3.60 -5.53
C SER A 111 7.67 -4.44 -4.77
N SER A 112 7.94 -4.65 -3.49
CA SER A 112 6.99 -5.25 -2.57
C SER A 112 7.08 -4.56 -1.22
N LYS A 113 5.95 -4.54 -0.51
CA LYS A 113 5.86 -3.88 0.79
C LYS A 113 4.84 -4.57 1.68
N ILE A 114 4.99 -4.37 2.99
CA ILE A 114 3.93 -4.59 3.95
C ILE A 114 3.19 -3.26 4.10
N PHE A 115 1.86 -3.31 4.19
CA PHE A 115 1.09 -2.10 4.45
C PHE A 115 0.11 -2.29 5.59
N ILE A 116 -0.19 -1.21 6.27
CA ILE A 116 -1.22 -1.13 7.30
C ILE A 116 -2.06 0.11 6.96
N ALA A 117 -3.35 -0.10 6.73
CA ALA A 117 -4.27 0.96 6.35
C ALA A 117 -5.28 1.23 7.46
N VAL A 118 -5.49 2.50 7.78
CA VAL A 118 -6.45 2.96 8.78
C VAL A 118 -7.40 3.93 8.11
N THR A 119 -8.70 3.62 8.11
CA THR A 119 -9.69 4.41 7.36
C THR A 119 -10.31 5.55 8.16
N ASN A 120 -10.33 5.45 9.48
CA ASN A 120 -10.83 6.53 10.33
C ASN A 120 -9.70 7.25 11.02
N ASP A 121 -9.92 8.47 11.39
CA ASP A 121 -8.93 9.29 12.10
C ASP A 121 -8.86 8.92 13.56
#